data_4bd04db8f8777e29860b808d1feeae45
#
_entry.id   4bd04db8f8777e29860b808d1feeae45
#
_cell.length_a   1.000
_cell.length_b   1.000
_cell.length_c   1.000
_cell.angle_alpha   90.00
_cell.angle_beta   90.00
_cell.angle_gamma   90.00
#
_symmetry.space_group_name_H-M   'P 1'
#
loop_
_entity.id
_entity.type
_entity.pdbx_description
1 polymer ?
#
loop_
_entity_poly.entity_id
_entity_poly.type
_entity_poly.pdbx_seq_one_letter_code
_entity_poly.pdbx_strand_id
1 'polypeptide(L)'
;MTINKETKSLGMPWEKEYGYAQAVKVGDTIYVSGQVSHDDKGDIVGRGDMEVQMRQAYANIQNVLAQYGVTMENMVDETLFVTDMDAAFAAAVKCRQDVFSGSPVVASTIVQIQRLAFPELMIEIRCVAEV
;
A
#
# COMPACT_ATOMS: atom_id res chain seq x y z
N MET A 1 -2.00 -9.99 29.14
CA MET A 1 -2.42 -8.61 28.89
C MET A 1 -2.65 -8.39 27.40
N THR A 2 -3.80 -7.87 27.04
CA THR A 2 -4.11 -7.58 25.63
C THR A 2 -3.81 -6.11 25.32
N ILE A 3 -3.33 -5.87 24.10
CA ILE A 3 -3.18 -4.51 23.60
C ILE A 3 -4.44 -4.10 22.86
N ASN A 4 -4.69 -2.80 22.81
CA ASN A 4 -5.84 -2.26 22.08
C ASN A 4 -5.47 -2.08 20.60
N LYS A 5 -6.19 -2.79 19.74
CA LYS A 5 -5.97 -2.74 18.29
C LYS A 5 -7.23 -2.19 17.60
N GLU A 6 -7.06 -1.13 16.86
CA GLU A 6 -8.15 -0.61 16.01
C GLU A 6 -7.87 -1.03 14.56
N THR A 7 -8.69 -1.94 14.03
CA THR A 7 -8.50 -2.48 12.69
C THR A 7 -9.41 -1.80 11.68
N LYS A 8 -8.97 -1.77 10.41
CA LYS A 8 -9.76 -1.27 9.29
C LYS A 8 -9.76 -2.27 8.15
N SER A 9 -10.76 -2.15 7.28
CA SER A 9 -11.02 -3.08 6.18
C SER A 9 -11.26 -2.31 4.89
N LEU A 10 -10.97 -2.94 3.76
CA LEU A 10 -11.40 -2.45 2.44
C LEU A 10 -12.62 -3.23 1.92
N GLY A 11 -13.19 -4.12 2.78
CA GLY A 11 -14.35 -4.93 2.42
C GLY A 11 -14.06 -6.07 1.47
N MET A 12 -12.79 -6.49 1.36
CA MET A 12 -12.40 -7.54 0.45
C MET A 12 -12.62 -8.91 1.08
N PRO A 13 -13.18 -9.88 0.35
CA PRO A 13 -13.49 -11.22 0.92
C PRO A 13 -12.25 -11.98 1.37
N TRP A 14 -11.10 -11.72 0.75
CA TRP A 14 -9.86 -12.40 1.12
C TRP A 14 -9.32 -12.00 2.49
N GLU A 15 -9.74 -10.85 3.05
CA GLU A 15 -9.32 -10.44 4.39
C GLU A 15 -9.74 -11.46 5.43
N LYS A 16 -11.01 -11.88 5.38
CA LYS A 16 -11.54 -12.89 6.28
C LYS A 16 -11.03 -14.29 5.93
N GLU A 17 -10.94 -14.58 4.63
CA GLU A 17 -10.52 -15.88 4.13
C GLU A 17 -9.09 -16.22 4.58
N TYR A 18 -8.17 -15.25 4.50
CA TYR A 18 -6.77 -15.44 4.90
C TYR A 18 -6.45 -14.93 6.29
N GLY A 19 -7.44 -14.37 7.00
CA GLY A 19 -7.32 -14.03 8.41
C GLY A 19 -6.43 -12.85 8.72
N TYR A 20 -6.59 -11.73 8.00
CA TYR A 20 -5.82 -10.52 8.29
C TYR A 20 -6.68 -9.26 8.16
N ALA A 21 -6.21 -8.16 8.77
CA ALA A 21 -6.80 -6.84 8.63
C ALA A 21 -6.00 -6.03 7.63
N GLN A 22 -6.62 -5.07 6.94
CA GLN A 22 -5.92 -4.16 6.05
C GLN A 22 -5.02 -3.20 6.80
N ALA A 23 -5.39 -2.85 8.02
CA ALA A 23 -4.54 -2.02 8.87
C ALA A 23 -4.84 -2.28 10.34
N VAL A 24 -3.84 -2.02 11.18
CA VAL A 24 -3.93 -2.12 12.63
C VAL A 24 -3.31 -0.86 13.22
N LYS A 25 -4.08 -0.15 14.04
CA LYS A 25 -3.55 0.99 14.80
C LYS A 25 -3.36 0.58 16.25
N VAL A 26 -2.17 0.83 16.77
CA VAL A 26 -1.81 0.63 18.18
C VAL A 26 -1.20 1.93 18.67
N GLY A 27 -1.79 2.55 19.70
CA GLY A 27 -1.36 3.88 20.13
C GLY A 27 -1.46 4.87 18.98
N ASP A 28 -0.37 5.52 18.64
CA ASP A 28 -0.31 6.49 17.54
C ASP A 28 0.26 5.91 16.24
N THR A 29 0.52 4.62 16.18
CA THR A 29 1.13 3.97 15.03
C THR A 29 0.11 3.13 14.26
N ILE A 30 0.07 3.33 12.94
CA ILE A 30 -0.79 2.59 12.02
C ILE A 30 0.10 1.71 11.14
N TYR A 31 -0.14 0.40 11.19
CA TYR A 31 0.52 -0.59 10.35
C TYR A 31 -0.44 -0.95 9.22
N VAL A 32 -0.07 -0.69 7.98
CA VAL A 32 -0.90 -1.00 6.82
C VAL A 32 -0.35 -2.25 6.13
N SER A 33 -1.23 -3.23 5.94
CA SER A 33 -0.90 -4.45 5.21
C SER A 33 -0.53 -4.12 3.77
N GLY A 34 0.25 -4.99 3.14
CA GLY A 34 0.63 -4.82 1.74
C GLY A 34 -0.56 -4.59 0.84
N GLN A 35 -0.53 -3.49 0.09
CA GLN A 35 -1.57 -3.13 -0.85
C GLN A 35 -1.11 -3.42 -2.26
N VAL A 36 -1.98 -4.07 -3.01
CA VAL A 36 -1.76 -4.39 -4.43
C VAL A 36 -2.79 -3.68 -5.28
N SER A 37 -2.61 -3.74 -6.61
CA SER A 37 -3.48 -3.03 -7.54
C SER A 37 -4.80 -3.75 -7.74
N HIS A 38 -5.78 -3.44 -6.90
CA HIS A 38 -7.15 -3.89 -7.09
C HIS A 38 -8.12 -2.72 -6.90
N ASP A 39 -9.27 -2.81 -7.56
CA ASP A 39 -10.33 -1.83 -7.39
C ASP A 39 -11.25 -2.19 -6.20
N ASP A 40 -12.35 -1.46 -6.03
CA ASP A 40 -13.29 -1.68 -4.93
C ASP A 40 -14.08 -2.99 -5.05
N LYS A 41 -14.03 -3.65 -6.22
CA LYS A 41 -14.63 -4.97 -6.44
C LYS A 41 -13.62 -6.10 -6.29
N GLY A 42 -12.34 -5.77 -6.09
CA GLY A 42 -11.28 -6.74 -5.98
C GLY A 42 -10.66 -7.17 -7.31
N ASP A 43 -11.02 -6.52 -8.41
CA ASP A 43 -10.45 -6.82 -9.73
C ASP A 43 -9.11 -6.13 -9.90
N ILE A 44 -8.16 -6.81 -10.56
CA ILE A 44 -6.83 -6.25 -10.82
C ILE A 44 -6.94 -5.10 -11.82
N VAL A 45 -6.29 -3.98 -11.47
CA VAL A 45 -6.24 -2.77 -12.30
C VAL A 45 -4.85 -2.64 -12.91
N GLY A 46 -4.77 -2.38 -14.23
CA GLY A 46 -3.51 -2.07 -14.88
C GLY A 46 -2.62 -3.27 -15.16
N ARG A 47 -3.17 -4.35 -15.69
CA ARG A 47 -2.37 -5.53 -16.07
C ARG A 47 -1.29 -5.11 -17.06
N GLY A 48 -0.03 -5.49 -16.75
CA GLY A 48 1.11 -5.16 -17.59
C GLY A 48 1.57 -3.69 -17.50
N ASP A 49 0.99 -2.89 -16.61
CA ASP A 49 1.30 -1.45 -16.48
C ASP A 49 1.73 -1.13 -15.05
N MET A 50 3.03 -1.01 -14.82
CA MET A 50 3.59 -0.77 -13.50
C MET A 50 3.11 0.58 -12.91
N GLU A 51 3.06 1.63 -13.74
CA GLU A 51 2.64 2.95 -13.24
C GLU A 51 1.20 2.94 -12.76
N VAL A 52 0.29 2.35 -13.53
CA VAL A 52 -1.11 2.24 -13.15
C VAL A 52 -1.25 1.41 -11.87
N GLN A 53 -0.52 0.30 -11.77
CA GLN A 53 -0.58 -0.54 -10.57
C GLN A 53 -0.01 0.17 -9.34
N MET A 54 1.10 0.89 -9.50
CA MET A 54 1.68 1.64 -8.40
C MET A 54 0.72 2.71 -7.88
N ARG A 55 0.09 3.45 -8.78
CA ARG A 55 -0.90 4.48 -8.41
C ARG A 55 -2.09 3.88 -7.69
N GLN A 56 -2.57 2.72 -8.15
CA GLN A 56 -3.71 2.05 -7.50
C GLN A 56 -3.34 1.54 -6.11
N ALA A 57 -2.13 0.98 -5.96
CA ALA A 57 -1.66 0.52 -4.65
C ALA A 57 -1.60 1.69 -3.66
N TYR A 58 -1.05 2.84 -4.07
CA TYR A 58 -1.04 4.03 -3.22
C TYR A 58 -2.45 4.55 -2.93
N ALA A 59 -3.35 4.50 -3.90
CA ALA A 59 -4.75 4.89 -3.69
C ALA A 59 -5.42 4.00 -2.64
N ASN A 60 -5.15 2.72 -2.65
CA ASN A 60 -5.68 1.79 -1.66
C ASN A 60 -5.13 2.11 -0.25
N ILE A 61 -3.84 2.45 -0.15
CA ILE A 61 -3.26 2.92 1.11
C ILE A 61 -3.98 4.18 1.60
N GLN A 62 -4.19 5.14 0.71
CA GLN A 62 -4.87 6.39 1.05
C GLN A 62 -6.28 6.12 1.58
N ASN A 63 -7.01 5.19 0.96
CA ASN A 63 -8.35 4.81 1.41
C ASN A 63 -8.34 4.19 2.81
N VAL A 64 -7.34 3.37 3.11
CA VAL A 64 -7.18 2.77 4.44
C VAL A 64 -6.86 3.85 5.48
N LEU A 65 -5.88 4.72 5.18
CA LEU A 65 -5.48 5.80 6.08
C LEU A 65 -6.62 6.78 6.34
N ALA A 66 -7.43 7.06 5.34
CA ALA A 66 -8.58 7.96 5.49
C ALA A 66 -9.57 7.47 6.54
N GLN A 67 -9.68 6.15 6.73
CA GLN A 67 -10.57 5.58 7.76
C GLN A 67 -10.10 5.90 9.18
N TYR A 68 -8.83 6.27 9.34
CA TYR A 68 -8.29 6.74 10.62
C TYR A 68 -8.23 8.27 10.69
N GLY A 69 -8.72 8.97 9.66
CA GLY A 69 -8.70 10.43 9.61
C GLY A 69 -7.34 11.03 9.31
N VAL A 70 -6.43 10.26 8.73
CA VAL A 70 -5.07 10.74 8.38
C VAL A 70 -4.85 10.64 6.88
N THR A 71 -3.77 11.23 6.41
CA THR A 71 -3.44 11.33 4.99
C THR A 71 -2.10 10.67 4.67
N MET A 72 -1.71 10.70 3.41
CA MET A 72 -0.40 10.18 2.99
C MET A 72 0.76 10.91 3.64
N GLU A 73 0.57 12.14 4.12
CA GLU A 73 1.59 12.88 4.85
C GLU A 73 1.94 12.25 6.20
N ASN A 74 1.07 11.39 6.71
CA ASN A 74 1.30 10.67 7.96
C ASN A 74 2.17 9.43 7.77
N MET A 75 2.48 9.04 6.53
CA MET A 75 3.36 7.91 6.27
C MET A 75 4.79 8.24 6.69
N VAL A 76 5.41 7.34 7.43
CA VAL A 76 6.80 7.47 7.89
C VAL A 76 7.72 6.42 7.29
N ASP A 77 7.17 5.29 6.85
CA ASP A 77 7.95 4.18 6.30
C ASP A 77 7.14 3.43 5.25
N GLU A 78 7.79 3.01 4.19
CA GLU A 78 7.17 2.16 3.18
C GLU A 78 8.19 1.14 2.64
N THR A 79 7.67 -0.01 2.21
CA THR A 79 8.44 -0.99 1.45
C THR A 79 7.66 -1.33 0.18
N LEU A 80 8.35 -1.24 -0.96
CA LEU A 80 7.81 -1.59 -2.27
C LEU A 80 8.42 -2.91 -2.71
N PHE A 81 7.56 -3.91 -2.91
CA PHE A 81 7.94 -5.21 -3.45
C PHE A 81 7.54 -5.22 -4.92
N VAL A 82 8.52 -5.35 -5.82
CA VAL A 82 8.27 -5.20 -7.27
C VAL A 82 8.83 -6.40 -8.03
N THR A 83 8.20 -6.71 -9.17
CA THR A 83 8.65 -7.81 -10.03
C THR A 83 9.58 -7.33 -11.15
N ASP A 84 9.66 -6.02 -11.38
CA ASP A 84 10.50 -5.38 -12.40
C ASP A 84 11.05 -4.08 -11.85
N MET A 85 12.32 -4.10 -11.44
CA MET A 85 12.96 -2.95 -10.80
C MET A 85 13.03 -1.72 -11.71
N ASP A 86 13.38 -1.92 -12.98
CA ASP A 86 13.53 -0.80 -13.91
C ASP A 86 12.19 -0.11 -14.17
N ALA A 87 11.14 -0.89 -14.37
CA ALA A 87 9.79 -0.34 -14.54
C ALA A 87 9.33 0.40 -13.26
N ALA A 88 9.67 -0.15 -12.08
CA ALA A 88 9.29 0.45 -10.80
C ALA A 88 9.99 1.79 -10.59
N PHE A 89 11.28 1.92 -10.90
CA PHE A 89 11.99 3.19 -10.79
C PHE A 89 11.40 4.25 -11.72
N ALA A 90 11.11 3.87 -12.96
CA ALA A 90 10.51 4.80 -13.92
C ALA A 90 9.13 5.29 -13.44
N ALA A 91 8.30 4.38 -12.93
CA ALA A 91 6.98 4.73 -12.40
C ALA A 91 7.08 5.56 -11.13
N ALA A 92 8.00 5.22 -10.23
CA ALA A 92 8.13 5.89 -8.94
C ALA A 92 8.45 7.38 -9.07
N VAL A 93 9.26 7.77 -10.05
CA VAL A 93 9.60 9.17 -10.30
C VAL A 93 8.34 10.02 -10.50
N LYS A 94 7.36 9.48 -11.23
CA LYS A 94 6.10 10.18 -11.51
C LYS A 94 5.10 10.04 -10.36
N CYS A 95 4.87 8.81 -9.91
CA CYS A 95 3.82 8.52 -8.94
C CYS A 95 4.07 9.20 -7.60
N ARG A 96 5.31 9.18 -7.12
CA ARG A 96 5.61 9.67 -5.78
C ARG A 96 5.48 11.20 -5.69
N GLN A 97 5.75 11.92 -6.76
CA GLN A 97 5.54 13.36 -6.80
C GLN A 97 4.06 13.72 -6.63
N ASP A 98 3.19 12.94 -7.27
CA ASP A 98 1.74 13.15 -7.17
C ASP A 98 1.17 12.69 -5.84
N VAL A 99 1.66 11.55 -5.33
CA VAL A 99 1.14 10.94 -4.10
C VAL A 99 1.52 11.72 -2.85
N PHE A 100 2.74 12.24 -2.78
CA PHE A 100 3.28 12.91 -1.61
C PHE A 100 3.35 14.43 -1.73
N SER A 101 2.60 15.03 -2.60
CA SER A 101 2.47 16.49 -2.86
C SER A 101 3.55 17.35 -2.22
N GLY A 102 4.69 17.49 -2.87
CA GLY A 102 5.80 18.32 -2.39
C GLY A 102 7.01 17.48 -2.03
N SER A 103 7.63 17.78 -0.89
CA SER A 103 8.82 17.07 -0.45
C SER A 103 8.43 15.89 0.43
N PRO A 104 8.44 14.68 -0.10
CA PRO A 104 8.12 13.51 0.73
C PRO A 104 9.22 13.28 1.75
N VAL A 105 8.80 13.05 2.99
CA VAL A 105 9.71 12.71 4.10
C VAL A 105 9.29 11.34 4.63
N VAL A 106 9.41 10.33 3.77
CA VAL A 106 9.08 8.96 4.09
C VAL A 106 10.32 8.09 3.88
N ALA A 107 10.63 7.22 4.85
CA ALA A 107 11.66 6.23 4.67
C ALA A 107 11.15 5.19 3.68
N SER A 108 11.94 4.85 2.67
CA SER A 108 11.48 3.99 1.59
C SER A 108 12.52 2.93 1.24
N THR A 109 12.06 1.70 1.10
CA THR A 109 12.87 0.58 0.63
C THR A 109 12.15 -0.07 -0.54
N ILE A 110 12.88 -0.38 -1.60
CA ILE A 110 12.34 -1.09 -2.75
C ILE A 110 13.17 -2.36 -2.98
N VAL A 111 12.50 -3.48 -3.17
CA VAL A 111 13.14 -4.77 -3.44
C VAL A 111 12.46 -5.47 -4.60
N GLN A 112 13.27 -6.11 -5.44
CA GLN A 112 12.72 -6.94 -6.51
C GLN A 112 12.51 -8.35 -5.98
N ILE A 113 11.33 -8.90 -6.26
CA ILE A 113 10.93 -10.24 -5.86
C ILE A 113 10.56 -11.04 -7.11
N GLN A 114 10.43 -12.36 -6.95
CA GLN A 114 10.11 -13.25 -8.07
C GLN A 114 8.66 -13.13 -8.51
N ARG A 115 7.71 -13.08 -7.56
CA ARG A 115 6.28 -12.92 -7.87
C ARG A 115 5.51 -12.50 -6.63
N LEU A 116 4.31 -12.00 -6.87
CA LEU A 116 3.33 -11.71 -5.83
C LEU A 116 2.24 -12.79 -5.80
N ALA A 117 1.16 -12.56 -5.05
CA ALA A 117 0.09 -13.56 -4.90
C ALA A 117 -0.51 -13.99 -6.24
N PHE A 118 -0.65 -13.05 -7.17
CA PHE A 118 -1.11 -13.34 -8.53
C PHE A 118 -0.05 -12.92 -9.54
N PRO A 119 0.15 -13.71 -10.61
CA PRO A 119 1.19 -13.40 -11.62
C PRO A 119 1.03 -12.04 -12.30
N GLU A 120 -0.19 -11.53 -12.38
CA GLU A 120 -0.49 -10.23 -13.00
C GLU A 120 -0.09 -9.03 -12.13
N LEU A 121 0.11 -9.26 -10.84
CA LEU A 121 0.54 -8.19 -9.94
C LEU A 121 2.02 -7.93 -10.09
N MET A 122 2.37 -6.66 -10.24
CA MET A 122 3.75 -6.21 -10.44
C MET A 122 4.33 -5.50 -9.23
N ILE A 123 3.47 -5.09 -8.29
CA ILE A 123 3.88 -4.30 -7.13
C ILE A 123 2.95 -4.54 -5.94
N GLU A 124 3.56 -4.57 -4.76
CA GLU A 124 2.87 -4.53 -3.48
C GLU A 124 3.58 -3.52 -2.60
N ILE A 125 2.82 -2.64 -1.95
CA ILE A 125 3.37 -1.60 -1.09
C ILE A 125 2.81 -1.79 0.32
N ARG A 126 3.71 -1.90 1.30
CA ARG A 126 3.33 -1.89 2.70
C ARG A 126 3.88 -0.64 3.36
N CYS A 127 3.18 -0.11 4.36
CA CYS A 127 3.64 1.12 5.00
C CYS A 127 3.29 1.17 6.49
N VAL A 128 3.92 2.14 7.15
CA VAL A 128 3.65 2.52 8.53
C VAL A 128 3.35 4.01 8.54
N ALA A 129 2.34 4.41 9.29
CA ALA A 129 1.98 5.82 9.47
C ALA A 129 1.91 6.16 10.96
N GLU A 130 2.10 7.43 11.28
CA GLU A 130 1.99 7.96 12.63
C GLU A 130 0.93 9.06 12.68
N VAL A 131 0.17 9.08 13.76
CA VAL A 131 -0.89 10.07 13.97
C VAL A 131 -0.41 11.24 14.80
#